data_3e05b6ef0bf7648bc06b0098bcd475e4
#
_entry.id   3e05b6ef0bf7648bc06b0098bcd475e4
#
_cell.length_a   1.000
_cell.length_b   1.000
_cell.length_c   1.000
_cell.angle_alpha   90.00
_cell.angle_beta   90.00
_cell.angle_gamma   90.00
#
_symmetry.space_group_name_H-M   'P 1'
#
loop_
_entity.id
_entity.type
_entity.pdbx_description
1 polymer ?
#
loop_
_entity_poly.entity_id
_entity_poly.type
_entity_poly.pdbx_seq_one_letter_code
_entity_poly.pdbx_strand_id
1 'polypeptide(L)'
;MIKNQEINLDYLSNLSIGILYGGISNEREISLKSGEAIFSALSASGINATLIDHKDAVLWADDQLPLDIIFIALHGPGGEDGTIQDKLDELNIRYTGSRGNSSKLAISKCKSKRLWKQIGVQTADFKILNETDDWATTLEGLGGSVMVKPDSEGSSIGMTQAFNARQLACAYKVAKKYSGTVIAESMLTGSEYTVSILSDETLPSIKIESATKFYDFEAKYFSDNTNYICPSGLSKKREEEIQLLALRAFKSLNCEGWGRVDLMADADGAFNVLEVNTIPGMTKKSLFPKAAKAAGIEFEELVLRILDGVKQ
;
A
#
# COMPACT_ATOMS: atom_id res chain seq x y z
N MET A 1 4.45 -16.85 14.94
CA MET A 1 4.28 -17.94 13.94
C MET A 1 2.93 -17.73 13.33
N ILE A 2 2.88 -17.58 12.01
CA ILE A 2 1.61 -17.42 11.27
C ILE A 2 0.80 -18.68 11.50
N LYS A 3 -0.46 -18.52 11.90
CA LYS A 3 -1.36 -19.66 12.11
C LYS A 3 -1.49 -20.43 10.81
N ASN A 4 -1.33 -21.75 10.84
CA ASN A 4 -1.75 -22.60 9.73
C ASN A 4 -3.27 -22.47 9.58
N GLN A 5 -3.69 -21.55 8.72
CA GLN A 5 -5.09 -21.45 8.34
C GLN A 5 -5.32 -22.52 7.27
N GLU A 6 -6.22 -23.44 7.54
CA GLU A 6 -6.64 -24.46 6.57
C GLU A 6 -7.48 -23.75 5.51
N ILE A 7 -6.99 -23.75 4.26
CA ILE A 7 -7.67 -23.12 3.13
C ILE A 7 -8.75 -24.07 2.64
N ASN A 8 -9.98 -23.58 2.51
CA ASN A 8 -11.09 -24.39 1.99
C ASN A 8 -11.08 -24.41 0.45
N LEU A 9 -10.21 -25.26 -0.12
CA LEU A 9 -10.09 -25.38 -1.58
C LEU A 9 -11.36 -25.87 -2.25
N ASP A 10 -12.12 -26.79 -1.62
CA ASP A 10 -13.39 -27.28 -2.15
C ASP A 10 -14.40 -26.16 -2.28
N TYR A 11 -14.45 -25.24 -1.32
CA TYR A 11 -15.30 -24.06 -1.41
C TYR A 11 -14.83 -23.11 -2.52
N LEU A 12 -13.54 -22.78 -2.55
CA LEU A 12 -12.99 -21.83 -3.53
C LEU A 12 -13.11 -22.33 -4.98
N SER A 13 -12.99 -23.65 -5.23
CA SER A 13 -13.09 -24.23 -6.57
C SER A 13 -14.49 -24.14 -7.17
N ASN A 14 -15.51 -23.96 -6.35
CA ASN A 14 -16.90 -23.81 -6.79
C ASN A 14 -17.29 -22.33 -7.06
N LEU A 15 -16.37 -21.37 -6.83
CA LEU A 15 -16.63 -19.96 -7.05
C LEU A 15 -16.13 -19.48 -8.41
N SER A 16 -16.83 -18.50 -8.98
CA SER A 16 -16.40 -17.73 -10.14
C SER A 16 -15.64 -16.49 -9.70
N ILE A 17 -14.34 -16.46 -9.92
CA ILE A 17 -13.45 -15.39 -9.46
C ILE A 17 -13.14 -14.44 -10.60
N GLY A 18 -13.41 -13.13 -10.42
CA GLY A 18 -12.93 -12.08 -11.30
C GLY A 18 -11.61 -11.51 -10.75
N ILE A 19 -10.60 -11.33 -11.59
CA ILE A 19 -9.37 -10.62 -11.23
C ILE A 19 -9.42 -9.26 -11.91
N LEU A 20 -9.66 -8.22 -11.12
CA LEU A 20 -9.76 -6.85 -11.62
C LEU A 20 -8.36 -6.21 -11.64
N TYR A 21 -7.85 -5.91 -12.83
CA TYR A 21 -6.48 -5.48 -13.06
C TYR A 21 -6.39 -4.37 -14.13
N GLY A 22 -5.20 -3.90 -14.46
CA GLY A 22 -4.95 -2.89 -15.50
C GLY A 22 -5.37 -1.48 -15.06
N GLY A 23 -6.53 -1.03 -15.52
CA GLY A 23 -7.03 0.32 -15.21
C GLY A 23 -6.30 1.43 -15.97
N ILE A 24 -6.43 2.69 -15.50
CA ILE A 24 -5.92 3.88 -16.20
C ILE A 24 -4.86 4.67 -15.39
N SER A 25 -4.49 4.18 -14.21
CA SER A 25 -3.49 4.86 -13.36
C SER A 25 -2.08 4.78 -13.95
N ASN A 26 -1.17 5.57 -13.43
CA ASN A 26 0.26 5.50 -13.77
C ASN A 26 0.91 4.15 -13.39
N GLU A 27 0.23 3.34 -12.58
CA GLU A 27 0.69 2.02 -12.11
C GLU A 27 0.09 0.87 -12.91
N ARG A 28 -0.56 1.16 -14.06
CA ARG A 28 -1.21 0.16 -14.94
C ARG A 28 -0.32 -1.06 -15.25
N GLU A 29 0.94 -0.83 -15.62
CA GLU A 29 1.88 -1.90 -15.96
C GLU A 29 2.14 -2.88 -14.81
N ILE A 30 2.17 -2.37 -13.58
CA ILE A 30 2.35 -3.19 -12.38
C ILE A 30 1.07 -3.96 -12.08
N SER A 31 -0.09 -3.31 -12.28
CA SER A 31 -1.40 -3.93 -12.13
C SER A 31 -1.59 -5.08 -13.11
N LEU A 32 -1.23 -4.91 -14.39
CA LEU A 32 -1.29 -5.98 -15.40
C LEU A 32 -0.45 -7.20 -14.98
N LYS A 33 0.81 -6.98 -14.58
CA LYS A 33 1.69 -8.05 -14.11
C LYS A 33 1.20 -8.72 -12.84
N SER A 34 0.62 -7.96 -11.91
CA SER A 34 0.03 -8.49 -10.67
C SER A 34 -1.17 -9.38 -10.98
N GLY A 35 -2.09 -8.91 -11.84
CA GLY A 35 -3.26 -9.68 -12.26
C GLY A 35 -2.91 -10.98 -12.97
N GLU A 36 -1.95 -10.95 -13.90
CA GLU A 36 -1.48 -12.14 -14.60
C GLU A 36 -0.82 -13.16 -13.66
N ALA A 37 -0.05 -12.68 -12.66
CA ALA A 37 0.56 -13.56 -11.67
C ALA A 37 -0.51 -14.23 -10.77
N ILE A 38 -1.51 -13.46 -10.32
CA ILE A 38 -2.64 -13.97 -9.53
C ILE A 38 -3.44 -14.99 -10.35
N PHE A 39 -3.75 -14.67 -11.61
CA PHE A 39 -4.45 -15.60 -12.51
C PHE A 39 -3.71 -16.92 -12.66
N SER A 40 -2.39 -16.85 -12.89
CA SER A 40 -1.55 -18.05 -13.02
C SER A 40 -1.58 -18.90 -11.74
N ALA A 41 -1.53 -18.26 -10.55
CA ALA A 41 -1.58 -18.96 -9.27
C ALA A 41 -2.93 -19.65 -9.03
N LEU A 42 -4.05 -18.95 -9.29
CA LEU A 42 -5.40 -19.52 -9.16
C LEU A 42 -5.62 -20.67 -10.15
N SER A 43 -5.20 -20.52 -11.41
CA SER A 43 -5.30 -21.56 -12.43
C SER A 43 -4.49 -22.80 -12.06
N ALA A 44 -3.25 -22.63 -11.54
CA ALA A 44 -2.43 -23.73 -11.06
C ALA A 44 -3.06 -24.48 -9.87
N SER A 45 -3.88 -23.79 -9.08
CA SER A 45 -4.61 -24.34 -7.94
C SER A 45 -5.99 -24.93 -8.32
N GLY A 46 -6.36 -24.95 -9.60
CA GLY A 46 -7.64 -25.46 -10.07
C GLY A 46 -8.83 -24.54 -9.81
N ILE A 47 -8.59 -23.25 -9.50
CA ILE A 47 -9.66 -22.28 -9.25
C ILE A 47 -10.07 -21.61 -10.57
N ASN A 48 -11.37 -21.52 -10.82
CA ASN A 48 -11.91 -20.83 -11.99
C ASN A 48 -11.79 -19.32 -11.84
N ALA A 49 -10.94 -18.68 -12.64
CA ALA A 49 -10.68 -17.25 -12.59
C ALA A 49 -10.72 -16.61 -13.98
N THR A 50 -11.14 -15.35 -14.05
CA THR A 50 -11.20 -14.56 -15.28
C THR A 50 -10.49 -13.22 -15.08
N LEU A 51 -9.60 -12.85 -16.01
CA LEU A 51 -8.95 -11.54 -16.03
C LEU A 51 -9.90 -10.47 -16.58
N ILE A 52 -10.04 -9.36 -15.86
CA ILE A 52 -10.93 -8.26 -16.18
C ILE A 52 -10.13 -6.96 -16.17
N ASP A 53 -9.82 -6.42 -17.36
CA ASP A 53 -9.15 -5.11 -17.44
C ASP A 53 -10.15 -3.99 -17.15
N HIS A 54 -9.93 -3.28 -16.05
CA HIS A 54 -10.80 -2.18 -15.64
C HIS A 54 -10.88 -1.01 -16.63
N LYS A 55 -9.94 -0.91 -17.58
CA LYS A 55 -10.01 0.08 -18.67
C LYS A 55 -11.19 -0.18 -19.59
N ASP A 56 -11.56 -1.44 -19.77
CA ASP A 56 -12.62 -1.88 -20.67
C ASP A 56 -13.98 -1.93 -19.94
N ALA A 57 -14.39 -0.83 -19.36
CA ALA A 57 -15.48 -0.62 -18.39
C ALA A 57 -16.89 -1.19 -18.77
N VAL A 58 -17.02 -1.87 -19.89
CA VAL A 58 -18.29 -2.53 -20.34
C VAL A 58 -18.73 -3.67 -19.42
N LEU A 59 -17.81 -4.23 -18.63
CA LEU A 59 -18.07 -5.41 -17.78
C LEU A 59 -19.02 -5.17 -16.60
N TRP A 60 -19.27 -3.92 -16.21
CA TRP A 60 -20.17 -3.58 -15.10
C TRP A 60 -21.65 -3.50 -15.53
N ALA A 61 -21.90 -3.49 -16.83
CA ALA A 61 -23.24 -3.37 -17.41
C ALA A 61 -23.79 -4.71 -17.94
N ASP A 62 -22.98 -5.75 -17.96
CA ASP A 62 -23.36 -7.04 -18.54
C ASP A 62 -23.67 -8.05 -17.43
N ASP A 63 -24.98 -8.33 -17.21
CA ASP A 63 -25.47 -9.37 -16.31
C ASP A 63 -24.98 -10.80 -16.68
N GLN A 64 -24.04 -10.92 -17.61
CA GLN A 64 -23.60 -12.18 -18.20
C GLN A 64 -22.45 -12.87 -17.47
N LEU A 65 -21.78 -12.22 -16.51
CA LEU A 65 -20.73 -12.85 -15.70
C LEU A 65 -21.15 -12.89 -14.23
N PRO A 66 -21.79 -13.97 -13.77
CA PRO A 66 -22.04 -14.15 -12.35
C PRO A 66 -20.71 -14.39 -11.63
N LEU A 67 -20.14 -13.32 -11.06
CA LEU A 67 -18.92 -13.38 -10.27
C LEU A 67 -19.27 -13.42 -8.79
N ASP A 68 -18.69 -14.38 -8.09
CA ASP A 68 -18.86 -14.53 -6.64
C ASP A 68 -17.95 -13.64 -5.85
N ILE A 69 -16.69 -13.50 -6.32
CA ILE A 69 -15.66 -12.69 -5.67
C ILE A 69 -14.81 -11.99 -6.72
N ILE A 70 -14.46 -10.74 -6.44
CA ILE A 70 -13.44 -9.98 -7.18
C ILE A 70 -12.13 -9.97 -6.40
N PHE A 71 -11.06 -10.47 -7.00
CA PHE A 71 -9.70 -10.20 -6.54
C PHE A 71 -9.26 -8.86 -7.12
N ILE A 72 -9.10 -7.83 -6.27
CA ILE A 72 -8.68 -6.51 -6.72
C ILE A 72 -7.15 -6.50 -6.82
N ALA A 73 -6.63 -6.29 -8.04
CA ALA A 73 -5.22 -6.13 -8.36
C ALA A 73 -4.93 -4.77 -9.04
N LEU A 74 -5.82 -3.79 -8.87
CA LEU A 74 -5.66 -2.42 -9.34
C LEU A 74 -4.76 -1.63 -8.39
N HIS A 75 -3.81 -0.87 -8.95
CA HIS A 75 -2.92 -0.02 -8.16
C HIS A 75 -3.17 1.46 -8.43
N GLY A 76 -2.94 2.29 -7.41
CA GLY A 76 -3.12 3.73 -7.45
C GLY A 76 -4.58 4.19 -7.51
N PRO A 77 -4.83 5.43 -7.98
CA PRO A 77 -6.17 5.98 -8.10
C PRO A 77 -7.10 5.10 -8.94
N GLY A 78 -8.33 4.93 -8.46
CA GLY A 78 -9.34 4.03 -9.03
C GLY A 78 -9.30 2.61 -8.44
N GLY A 79 -8.17 2.17 -7.88
CA GLY A 79 -8.03 0.89 -7.20
C GLY A 79 -7.95 1.02 -5.70
N GLU A 80 -7.10 1.94 -5.21
CA GLU A 80 -6.78 2.11 -3.80
C GLU A 80 -7.54 3.25 -3.11
N ASP A 81 -8.30 4.04 -3.86
CA ASP A 81 -9.01 5.24 -3.38
C ASP A 81 -10.46 4.98 -2.93
N GLY A 82 -10.88 3.74 -2.89
CA GLY A 82 -12.23 3.34 -2.49
C GLY A 82 -13.28 3.39 -3.60
N THR A 83 -12.95 3.90 -4.78
CA THR A 83 -13.90 4.06 -5.89
C THR A 83 -14.44 2.71 -6.36
N ILE A 84 -13.54 1.75 -6.61
CA ILE A 84 -13.95 0.42 -7.07
C ILE A 84 -14.65 -0.37 -5.96
N GLN A 85 -14.20 -0.22 -4.72
CA GLN A 85 -14.78 -0.89 -3.57
C GLN A 85 -16.25 -0.45 -3.37
N ASP A 86 -16.52 0.86 -3.40
CA ASP A 86 -17.89 1.39 -3.31
C ASP A 86 -18.78 0.82 -4.44
N LYS A 87 -18.21 0.73 -5.66
CA LYS A 87 -18.97 0.17 -6.80
C LYS A 87 -19.29 -1.31 -6.63
N LEU A 88 -18.35 -2.09 -6.10
CA LEU A 88 -18.58 -3.50 -5.80
C LEU A 88 -19.58 -3.68 -4.66
N ASP A 89 -19.55 -2.83 -3.64
CA ASP A 89 -20.53 -2.81 -2.55
C ASP A 89 -21.96 -2.49 -3.08
N GLU A 90 -22.11 -1.52 -4.01
CA GLU A 90 -23.38 -1.22 -4.68
C GLU A 90 -23.94 -2.43 -5.45
N LEU A 91 -23.08 -3.22 -6.07
CA LEU A 91 -23.43 -4.42 -6.83
C LEU A 91 -23.57 -5.67 -5.96
N ASN A 92 -23.32 -5.57 -4.65
CA ASN A 92 -23.30 -6.71 -3.72
C ASN A 92 -22.30 -7.80 -4.13
N ILE A 93 -21.19 -7.45 -4.78
CA ILE A 93 -20.11 -8.36 -5.17
C ILE A 93 -19.04 -8.33 -4.09
N ARG A 94 -18.67 -9.49 -3.56
CA ARG A 94 -17.59 -9.62 -2.57
C ARG A 94 -16.24 -9.38 -3.25
N TYR A 95 -15.28 -8.85 -2.49
CA TYR A 95 -13.94 -8.57 -3.00
C TYR A 95 -12.86 -8.72 -1.93
N THR A 96 -11.61 -8.87 -2.38
CA THR A 96 -10.44 -9.00 -1.51
C THR A 96 -10.02 -7.65 -0.93
N GLY A 97 -9.59 -7.64 0.33
CA GLY A 97 -8.95 -6.49 0.97
C GLY A 97 -9.93 -5.52 1.66
N SER A 98 -9.46 -4.31 1.85
CA SER A 98 -10.12 -3.29 2.65
C SER A 98 -11.34 -2.69 1.96
N ARG A 99 -12.34 -2.28 2.75
CA ARG A 99 -13.57 -1.64 2.26
C ARG A 99 -13.31 -0.21 1.76
N GLY A 100 -14.27 0.33 0.99
CA GLY A 100 -14.14 1.64 0.35
C GLY A 100 -13.77 2.78 1.31
N ASN A 101 -14.41 2.87 2.47
CA ASN A 101 -14.09 3.91 3.47
C ASN A 101 -12.68 3.78 4.04
N SER A 102 -12.21 2.57 4.27
CA SER A 102 -10.84 2.30 4.74
C SER A 102 -9.81 2.65 3.67
N SER A 103 -10.06 2.29 2.42
CA SER A 103 -9.22 2.63 1.27
C SER A 103 -9.12 4.15 1.06
N LYS A 104 -10.25 4.88 1.12
CA LYS A 104 -10.29 6.36 1.07
C LYS A 104 -9.51 7.02 2.21
N LEU A 105 -9.52 6.39 3.39
CA LEU A 105 -8.77 6.90 4.53
C LEU A 105 -7.28 6.59 4.38
N ALA A 106 -6.93 5.39 3.96
CA ALA A 106 -5.55 4.92 3.82
C ALA A 106 -4.76 5.68 2.76
N ILE A 107 -5.36 5.94 1.59
CA ILE A 107 -4.69 6.65 0.49
C ILE A 107 -4.41 8.13 0.84
N SER A 108 -5.21 8.75 1.72
CA SER A 108 -5.00 10.13 2.16
C SER A 108 -3.99 10.19 3.30
N LYS A 109 -2.76 10.60 3.00
CA LYS A 109 -1.68 10.78 3.98
C LYS A 109 -2.08 11.74 5.10
N CYS A 110 -2.77 12.81 4.74
CA CYS A 110 -3.27 13.81 5.69
C CYS A 110 -4.27 13.22 6.70
N LYS A 111 -5.27 12.45 6.21
CA LYS A 111 -6.31 11.87 7.06
C LYS A 111 -5.73 10.76 7.95
N SER A 112 -4.94 9.85 7.38
CA SER A 112 -4.28 8.77 8.14
C SER A 112 -3.39 9.32 9.24
N LYS A 113 -2.50 10.27 8.92
CA LYS A 113 -1.60 10.89 9.89
C LYS A 113 -2.30 11.68 10.99
N ARG A 114 -3.40 12.38 10.66
CA ARG A 114 -4.23 13.04 11.69
C ARG A 114 -4.80 12.02 12.67
N LEU A 115 -5.38 10.93 12.17
CA LEU A 115 -5.91 9.88 13.00
C LEU A 115 -4.79 9.24 13.85
N TRP A 116 -3.67 8.89 13.25
CA TRP A 116 -2.53 8.29 13.95
C TRP A 116 -2.02 9.16 15.08
N LYS A 117 -1.86 10.47 14.86
CA LYS A 117 -1.49 11.41 15.92
C LYS A 117 -2.50 11.45 17.08
N GLN A 118 -3.79 11.44 16.75
CA GLN A 118 -4.86 11.45 17.79
C GLN A 118 -4.84 10.22 18.68
N ILE A 119 -4.51 9.05 18.13
CA ILE A 119 -4.50 7.77 18.87
C ILE A 119 -3.11 7.32 19.32
N GLY A 120 -2.09 8.16 19.12
CA GLY A 120 -0.70 7.88 19.53
C GLY A 120 -0.01 6.78 18.71
N VAL A 121 -0.34 6.64 17.42
CA VAL A 121 0.47 5.90 16.47
C VAL A 121 1.57 6.80 15.94
N GLN A 122 2.83 6.36 16.08
CA GLN A 122 4.00 7.14 15.73
C GLN A 122 4.07 7.41 14.23
N THR A 123 4.14 8.69 13.85
CA THR A 123 4.31 9.17 12.47
C THR A 123 4.99 10.53 12.48
N ALA A 124 5.72 10.87 11.43
CA ALA A 124 6.42 12.14 11.31
C ALA A 124 5.47 13.34 11.50
N ASP A 125 5.97 14.41 12.09
CA ASP A 125 5.25 15.67 12.15
C ASP A 125 4.97 16.20 10.76
N PHE A 126 3.81 16.77 10.56
CA PHE A 126 3.41 17.25 9.24
C PHE A 126 2.50 18.48 9.31
N LYS A 127 2.46 19.21 8.22
CA LYS A 127 1.56 20.34 7.99
C LYS A 127 0.93 20.22 6.61
N ILE A 128 -0.36 20.52 6.51
CA ILE A 128 -1.02 20.75 5.22
C ILE A 128 -0.59 22.11 4.73
N LEU A 129 -0.09 22.16 3.50
CA LEU A 129 0.44 23.40 2.91
C LEU A 129 -0.65 24.14 2.14
N ASN A 130 -0.64 25.47 2.29
CA ASN A 130 -1.42 26.40 1.51
C ASN A 130 -0.50 27.41 0.81
N GLU A 131 -0.95 27.97 -0.31
CA GLU A 131 -0.17 28.92 -1.09
C GLU A 131 0.20 30.20 -0.30
N THR A 132 -0.64 30.55 0.67
CA THR A 132 -0.46 31.74 1.55
C THR A 132 0.39 31.46 2.79
N ASP A 133 0.90 30.23 2.96
CA ASP A 133 1.74 29.90 4.11
C ASP A 133 3.06 30.70 4.08
N ASP A 134 3.54 31.10 5.26
CA ASP A 134 4.92 31.50 5.44
C ASP A 134 5.82 30.28 5.39
N TRP A 135 6.58 30.18 4.30
CA TRP A 135 7.44 29.02 4.03
C TRP A 135 8.60 28.87 5.00
N ALA A 136 9.14 30.00 5.52
CA ALA A 136 10.24 29.98 6.47
C ALA A 136 9.75 29.46 7.83
N THR A 137 8.69 30.03 8.35
CA THR A 137 8.05 29.60 9.61
C THR A 137 7.55 28.15 9.52
N THR A 138 7.00 27.75 8.37
CA THR A 138 6.56 26.35 8.16
C THR A 138 7.71 25.37 8.21
N LEU A 139 8.83 25.70 7.54
CA LEU A 139 10.01 24.86 7.52
C LEU A 139 10.65 24.74 8.91
N GLU A 140 10.76 25.85 9.64
CA GLU A 140 11.29 25.89 10.99
C GLU A 140 10.45 25.04 11.94
N GLY A 141 9.12 25.17 11.88
CA GLY A 141 8.16 24.39 12.70
C GLY A 141 8.21 22.88 12.43
N LEU A 142 8.77 22.46 11.30
CA LEU A 142 8.97 21.06 10.94
C LEU A 142 10.44 20.60 11.05
N GLY A 143 11.28 21.34 11.76
CA GLY A 143 12.66 20.93 12.04
C GLY A 143 13.69 21.30 10.96
N GLY A 144 13.38 22.26 10.07
CA GLY A 144 14.33 22.84 9.11
C GLY A 144 14.55 22.03 7.82
N SER A 145 14.04 20.82 7.74
CA SER A 145 14.05 20.00 6.51
C SER A 145 12.79 19.17 6.40
N VAL A 146 12.20 19.10 5.21
CA VAL A 146 10.90 18.45 5.00
C VAL A 146 10.87 17.63 3.72
N MET A 147 9.98 16.61 3.72
CA MET A 147 9.53 15.93 2.53
C MET A 147 8.14 16.47 2.15
N VAL A 148 8.03 17.08 0.97
CA VAL A 148 6.76 17.56 0.43
C VAL A 148 6.13 16.48 -0.43
N LYS A 149 4.83 16.21 -0.22
CA LYS A 149 4.11 15.11 -0.88
C LYS A 149 2.72 15.56 -1.32
N PRO A 150 2.23 15.10 -2.48
CA PRO A 150 0.79 15.06 -2.77
C PRO A 150 0.09 14.16 -1.75
N ASP A 151 -1.14 14.49 -1.35
CA ASP A 151 -1.87 13.75 -0.32
C ASP A 151 -2.24 12.31 -0.74
N SER A 152 -2.69 12.14 -2.00
CA SER A 152 -3.34 10.91 -2.45
C SER A 152 -2.60 10.20 -3.60
N GLU A 153 -1.32 10.52 -3.80
CA GLU A 153 -0.50 9.86 -4.83
C GLU A 153 0.38 8.77 -4.23
N GLY A 154 0.55 7.68 -5.00
CA GLY A 154 1.46 6.59 -4.72
C GLY A 154 2.82 6.75 -5.40
N SER A 155 3.66 5.73 -5.27
CA SER A 155 4.91 5.55 -6.04
C SER A 155 5.87 6.74 -6.05
N SER A 156 5.88 7.55 -4.99
CA SER A 156 6.72 8.75 -4.83
C SER A 156 6.51 9.85 -5.89
N ILE A 157 5.41 9.81 -6.64
CA ILE A 157 5.08 10.82 -7.66
C ILE A 157 4.87 12.19 -7.00
N GLY A 158 5.53 13.22 -7.53
CA GLY A 158 5.42 14.59 -7.05
C GLY A 158 6.08 14.87 -5.69
N MET A 159 6.78 13.89 -5.11
CA MET A 159 7.50 14.07 -3.85
C MET A 159 8.80 14.84 -4.07
N THR A 160 9.11 15.77 -3.15
CA THR A 160 10.31 16.63 -3.24
C THR A 160 10.81 16.98 -1.85
N GLN A 161 12.13 16.88 -1.63
CA GLN A 161 12.79 17.37 -0.43
C GLN A 161 12.97 18.88 -0.46
N ALA A 162 12.85 19.54 0.69
CA ALA A 162 13.11 20.97 0.83
C ALA A 162 13.89 21.26 2.12
N PHE A 163 14.95 22.06 1.98
CA PHE A 163 15.90 22.44 3.05
C PHE A 163 15.91 23.95 3.30
N ASN A 164 15.12 24.72 2.58
CA ASN A 164 14.92 26.15 2.76
C ASN A 164 13.56 26.59 2.22
N ALA A 165 13.11 27.79 2.58
CA ALA A 165 11.82 28.34 2.22
C ALA A 165 11.58 28.38 0.70
N ARG A 166 12.59 28.71 -0.11
CA ARG A 166 12.48 28.75 -1.58
C ARG A 166 12.24 27.36 -2.16
N GLN A 167 12.97 26.35 -1.67
CA GLN A 167 12.77 24.97 -2.08
C GLN A 167 11.41 24.46 -1.67
N LEU A 168 10.91 24.79 -0.46
CA LEU A 168 9.59 24.42 0.00
C LEU A 168 8.49 25.00 -0.88
N ALA A 169 8.58 26.29 -1.25
CA ALA A 169 7.64 26.92 -2.18
C ALA A 169 7.65 26.26 -3.57
N CYS A 170 8.82 25.88 -4.08
CA CYS A 170 8.94 25.14 -5.35
C CYS A 170 8.35 23.72 -5.25
N ALA A 171 8.68 23.00 -4.18
CA ALA A 171 8.16 21.65 -3.92
C ALA A 171 6.63 21.62 -3.81
N TYR A 172 6.04 22.61 -3.12
CA TYR A 172 4.58 22.79 -3.09
C TYR A 172 3.97 22.89 -4.48
N LYS A 173 4.55 23.73 -5.36
CA LYS A 173 4.05 23.90 -6.73
C LYS A 173 4.17 22.61 -7.57
N VAL A 174 5.18 21.82 -7.34
CA VAL A 174 5.35 20.50 -7.98
C VAL A 174 4.27 19.55 -7.50
N ALA A 175 4.15 19.34 -6.19
CA ALA A 175 3.17 18.42 -5.59
C ALA A 175 1.72 18.81 -5.91
N LYS A 176 1.42 20.12 -5.97
CA LYS A 176 0.09 20.66 -6.27
C LYS A 176 -0.44 20.27 -7.66
N LYS A 177 0.42 19.90 -8.59
CA LYS A 177 0.00 19.41 -9.92
C LYS A 177 -0.66 18.03 -9.87
N TYR A 178 -0.37 17.25 -8.82
CA TYR A 178 -0.81 15.86 -8.69
C TYR A 178 -1.96 15.68 -7.70
N SER A 179 -2.14 16.60 -6.74
CA SER A 179 -3.22 16.52 -5.76
C SER A 179 -3.73 17.90 -5.35
N GLY A 180 -5.03 17.98 -5.06
CA GLY A 180 -5.66 19.17 -4.48
C GLY A 180 -5.11 19.53 -3.10
N THR A 181 -4.61 18.55 -2.34
CA THR A 181 -4.02 18.71 -1.01
C THR A 181 -2.53 18.34 -1.07
N VAL A 182 -1.69 19.16 -0.45
CA VAL A 182 -0.23 18.93 -0.35
C VAL A 182 0.16 18.97 1.12
N ILE A 183 1.01 18.03 1.54
CA ILE A 183 1.57 18.01 2.89
C ILE A 183 3.09 18.17 2.87
N ALA A 184 3.63 18.78 3.91
CA ALA A 184 5.05 18.72 4.23
C ALA A 184 5.22 17.92 5.52
N GLU A 185 6.14 16.97 5.52
CA GLU A 185 6.50 16.14 6.67
C GLU A 185 7.93 16.44 7.13
N SER A 186 8.16 16.41 8.43
CA SER A 186 9.54 16.44 8.98
C SER A 186 10.37 15.34 8.36
N MET A 187 11.60 15.66 7.98
CA MET A 187 12.50 14.71 7.32
C MET A 187 12.89 13.58 8.29
N LEU A 188 12.61 12.36 7.90
CA LEU A 188 13.15 11.17 8.54
C LEU A 188 14.47 10.77 7.85
N THR A 189 15.46 10.35 8.62
CA THR A 189 16.83 10.11 8.12
C THR A 189 17.35 8.70 8.37
N GLY A 190 16.58 7.87 9.06
CA GLY A 190 16.96 6.48 9.34
C GLY A 190 16.60 5.52 8.20
N SER A 191 16.70 4.23 8.48
CA SER A 191 16.39 3.17 7.52
C SER A 191 14.90 3.08 7.21
N GLU A 192 14.58 2.73 5.97
CA GLU A 192 13.21 2.46 5.51
C GLU A 192 12.88 0.98 5.65
N TYR A 193 11.65 0.71 6.08
CA TYR A 193 11.13 -0.63 6.30
C TYR A 193 9.72 -0.75 5.75
N THR A 194 9.33 -1.98 5.50
CA THR A 194 7.93 -2.29 5.22
C THR A 194 7.49 -3.56 5.94
N VAL A 195 6.25 -3.57 6.40
CA VAL A 195 5.61 -4.71 7.06
C VAL A 195 4.34 -5.08 6.30
N SER A 196 4.29 -6.28 5.79
CA SER A 196 3.08 -6.84 5.16
C SER A 196 2.16 -7.44 6.22
N ILE A 197 0.86 -7.31 6.00
CA ILE A 197 -0.19 -7.83 6.89
C ILE A 197 -1.08 -8.76 6.08
N LEU A 198 -1.32 -9.96 6.58
CA LEU A 198 -2.17 -10.97 5.98
C LEU A 198 -3.09 -11.55 7.06
N SER A 199 -4.42 -11.45 6.87
CA SER A 199 -5.42 -12.00 7.79
C SER A 199 -5.16 -11.61 9.25
N ASP A 200 -4.92 -10.32 9.51
CA ASP A 200 -4.63 -9.74 10.83
C ASP A 200 -3.28 -10.15 11.47
N GLU A 201 -2.44 -10.86 10.76
CA GLU A 201 -1.09 -11.22 11.19
C GLU A 201 -0.02 -10.46 10.38
N THR A 202 1.09 -10.12 11.03
CA THR A 202 2.22 -9.47 10.39
C THR A 202 3.21 -10.48 9.85
N LEU A 203 3.68 -10.26 8.62
CA LEU A 203 4.78 -11.00 8.01
C LEU A 203 6.13 -10.42 8.45
N PRO A 204 7.25 -11.12 8.26
CA PRO A 204 8.58 -10.58 8.53
C PRO A 204 8.80 -9.24 7.83
N SER A 205 9.34 -8.28 8.57
CA SER A 205 9.64 -6.96 8.01
C SER A 205 10.72 -7.03 6.95
N ILE A 206 10.68 -6.11 5.99
CA ILE A 206 11.71 -5.94 4.97
C ILE A 206 12.38 -4.60 5.19
N LYS A 207 13.71 -4.58 5.23
CA LYS A 207 14.51 -3.36 5.16
C LYS A 207 14.77 -3.01 3.70
N ILE A 208 14.56 -1.76 3.34
CA ILE A 208 14.77 -1.23 1.99
C ILE A 208 16.05 -0.39 2.01
N GLU A 209 17.05 -0.80 1.22
CA GLU A 209 18.30 -0.08 1.03
C GLU A 209 18.39 0.41 -0.40
N SER A 210 17.98 1.66 -0.62
CA SER A 210 18.11 2.30 -1.93
C SER A 210 19.56 2.73 -2.17
N ALA A 211 20.06 2.50 -3.40
CA ALA A 211 21.36 3.01 -3.83
C ALA A 211 21.38 4.54 -3.96
N THR A 212 20.22 5.16 -4.11
CA THR A 212 20.02 6.61 -4.13
C THR A 212 19.59 7.09 -2.75
N LYS A 213 19.86 8.38 -2.44
CA LYS A 213 19.42 8.99 -1.17
C LYS A 213 17.89 9.02 -0.99
N PHE A 214 17.16 8.63 -2.00
CA PHE A 214 15.70 8.67 -2.01
C PHE A 214 15.13 7.47 -2.78
N TYR A 215 14.18 6.76 -2.18
CA TYR A 215 13.49 5.61 -2.78
C TYR A 215 12.32 6.12 -3.63
N ASP A 216 12.64 6.60 -4.84
CA ASP A 216 11.68 7.14 -5.81
C ASP A 216 11.06 6.06 -6.71
N PHE A 217 10.22 6.50 -7.65
CA PHE A 217 9.54 5.61 -8.60
C PHE A 217 10.51 4.75 -9.42
N GLU A 218 11.64 5.36 -9.87
CA GLU A 218 12.65 4.66 -10.65
C GLU A 218 13.36 3.60 -9.79
N ALA A 219 13.68 3.93 -8.53
CA ALA A 219 14.27 2.98 -7.58
C ALA A 219 13.31 1.85 -7.19
N LYS A 220 11.98 2.10 -7.20
CA LYS A 220 10.93 1.10 -6.86
C LYS A 220 10.73 0.04 -7.95
N TYR A 221 10.76 0.45 -9.22
CA TYR A 221 10.26 -0.41 -10.31
C TYR A 221 11.28 -0.72 -11.40
N PHE A 222 12.29 0.12 -11.58
CA PHE A 222 13.22 0.05 -12.72
C PHE A 222 14.69 -0.11 -12.33
N SER A 223 15.07 0.20 -11.07
CA SER A 223 16.45 0.06 -10.62
C SER A 223 16.70 -1.33 -10.04
N ASP A 224 17.66 -2.04 -10.58
CA ASP A 224 18.18 -3.29 -9.99
C ASP A 224 19.14 -3.01 -8.79
N ASN A 225 19.36 -1.73 -8.44
CA ASN A 225 20.31 -1.29 -7.39
C ASN A 225 19.64 -1.13 -6.01
N THR A 226 18.34 -1.40 -5.87
CA THR A 226 17.68 -1.41 -4.56
C THR A 226 17.81 -2.79 -3.93
N ASN A 227 18.41 -2.84 -2.73
CA ASN A 227 18.54 -4.06 -1.97
C ASN A 227 17.37 -4.21 -0.98
N TYR A 228 16.75 -5.38 -0.97
CA TYR A 228 15.64 -5.73 -0.08
C TYR A 228 16.07 -6.86 0.85
N ILE A 229 16.29 -6.54 2.12
CA ILE A 229 16.72 -7.50 3.13
C ILE A 229 15.47 -8.05 3.82
N CYS A 230 15.18 -9.34 3.62
CA CYS A 230 14.02 -10.03 4.19
C CYS A 230 14.44 -11.39 4.78
N PRO A 231 14.23 -11.66 6.09
CA PRO A 231 13.82 -10.70 7.14
C PRO A 231 14.80 -9.52 7.28
N SER A 232 14.32 -8.41 7.83
CA SER A 232 15.03 -7.11 7.83
C SER A 232 16.37 -7.05 8.59
N GLY A 233 16.69 -8.08 9.37
CA GLY A 233 17.87 -8.12 10.22
C GLY A 233 17.73 -7.38 11.55
N LEU A 234 16.55 -6.89 11.89
CA LEU A 234 16.25 -6.31 13.20
C LEU A 234 16.39 -7.35 14.32
N SER A 235 16.75 -6.89 15.53
CA SER A 235 16.67 -7.74 16.70
C SER A 235 15.22 -8.16 16.96
N LYS A 236 14.99 -9.29 17.62
CA LYS A 236 13.62 -9.80 17.91
C LYS A 236 12.73 -8.73 18.55
N LYS A 237 13.24 -7.98 19.53
CA LYS A 237 12.52 -6.89 20.19
C LYS A 237 12.11 -5.78 19.20
N ARG A 238 13.01 -5.40 18.31
CA ARG A 238 12.76 -4.33 17.31
C ARG A 238 11.80 -4.83 16.22
N GLU A 239 11.89 -6.09 15.84
CA GLU A 239 10.96 -6.73 14.90
C GLU A 239 9.53 -6.75 15.47
N GLU A 240 9.37 -7.16 16.73
CA GLU A 240 8.08 -7.12 17.43
C GLU A 240 7.52 -5.69 17.53
N GLU A 241 8.37 -4.70 17.79
CA GLU A 241 7.99 -3.28 17.88
C GLU A 241 7.46 -2.75 16.54
N ILE A 242 8.20 -2.97 15.43
CA ILE A 242 7.78 -2.48 14.11
C ILE A 242 6.52 -3.19 13.61
N GLN A 243 6.39 -4.49 13.86
CA GLN A 243 5.22 -5.28 13.53
C GLN A 243 3.97 -4.81 14.29
N LEU A 244 4.10 -4.56 15.59
CA LEU A 244 2.99 -4.06 16.41
C LEU A 244 2.56 -2.66 15.95
N LEU A 245 3.51 -1.77 15.66
CA LEU A 245 3.23 -0.42 15.16
C LEU A 245 2.50 -0.48 13.81
N ALA A 246 2.98 -1.30 12.87
CA ALA A 246 2.37 -1.50 11.57
C ALA A 246 0.94 -2.04 11.68
N LEU A 247 0.73 -3.08 12.48
CA LEU A 247 -0.60 -3.67 12.69
C LEU A 247 -1.58 -2.66 13.32
N ARG A 248 -1.09 -1.88 14.30
CA ARG A 248 -1.90 -0.82 14.93
C ARG A 248 -2.27 0.29 13.93
N ALA A 249 -1.33 0.71 13.08
CA ALA A 249 -1.59 1.69 12.04
C ALA A 249 -2.64 1.19 11.03
N PHE A 250 -2.50 -0.04 10.54
CA PHE A 250 -3.41 -0.69 9.60
C PHE A 250 -4.84 -0.81 10.18
N LYS A 251 -4.95 -1.37 11.37
CA LYS A 251 -6.26 -1.57 12.02
C LYS A 251 -6.95 -0.27 12.40
N SER A 252 -6.20 0.77 12.74
CA SER A 252 -6.78 2.08 13.06
C SER A 252 -7.49 2.75 11.89
N LEU A 253 -7.13 2.39 10.66
CA LEU A 253 -7.80 2.83 9.44
C LEU A 253 -8.97 1.91 9.05
N ASN A 254 -9.33 0.93 9.89
CA ASN A 254 -10.29 -0.14 9.61
C ASN A 254 -9.93 -0.96 8.36
N CYS A 255 -8.65 -1.06 8.04
CA CYS A 255 -8.18 -1.91 6.95
C CYS A 255 -8.32 -3.40 7.33
N GLU A 256 -8.64 -4.23 6.33
CA GLU A 256 -8.96 -5.65 6.49
C GLU A 256 -8.21 -6.52 5.46
N GLY A 257 -8.18 -7.82 5.75
CA GLY A 257 -7.68 -8.88 4.88
C GLY A 257 -6.18 -8.83 4.68
N TRP A 258 -5.70 -7.98 3.81
CA TRP A 258 -4.29 -7.87 3.47
C TRP A 258 -3.88 -6.43 3.15
N GLY A 259 -2.59 -6.14 3.29
CA GLY A 259 -2.05 -4.81 3.00
C GLY A 259 -0.59 -4.71 3.39
N ARG A 260 0.01 -3.55 3.16
CA ARG A 260 1.40 -3.24 3.49
C ARG A 260 1.50 -1.89 4.18
N VAL A 261 2.27 -1.84 5.24
CA VAL A 261 2.57 -0.61 5.96
C VAL A 261 4.02 -0.25 5.72
N ASP A 262 4.26 0.96 5.24
CA ASP A 262 5.60 1.49 5.00
C ASP A 262 6.00 2.39 6.16
N LEU A 263 7.22 2.20 6.67
CA LEU A 263 7.75 2.85 7.86
C LEU A 263 9.17 3.34 7.63
N MET A 264 9.56 4.35 8.38
CA MET A 264 10.95 4.85 8.38
C MET A 264 11.39 5.14 9.80
N ALA A 265 12.64 4.82 10.12
CA ALA A 265 13.22 5.21 11.38
C ALA A 265 13.59 6.70 11.35
N ASP A 266 13.52 7.38 12.49
CA ASP A 266 14.12 8.70 12.67
C ASP A 266 15.61 8.60 13.05
N ALA A 267 16.22 9.74 13.37
CA ALA A 267 17.63 9.81 13.74
C ALA A 267 17.95 9.04 15.04
N ASP A 268 16.98 8.91 15.94
CA ASP A 268 17.11 8.20 17.21
C ASP A 268 16.73 6.70 17.07
N GLY A 269 16.33 6.30 15.87
CA GLY A 269 15.95 4.93 15.54
C GLY A 269 14.50 4.58 15.89
N ALA A 270 13.65 5.53 16.26
CA ALA A 270 12.24 5.28 16.50
C ALA A 270 11.50 5.12 15.16
N PHE A 271 10.62 4.11 15.05
CA PHE A 271 9.87 3.86 13.84
C PHE A 271 8.70 4.82 13.68
N ASN A 272 8.54 5.35 12.49
CA ASN A 272 7.46 6.24 12.11
C ASN A 272 6.71 5.66 10.91
N VAL A 273 5.38 5.56 11.00
CA VAL A 273 4.54 5.13 9.89
C VAL A 273 4.50 6.22 8.81
N LEU A 274 4.77 5.84 7.57
CA LEU A 274 4.66 6.70 6.40
C LEU A 274 3.27 6.64 5.78
N GLU A 275 2.84 5.43 5.40
CA GLU A 275 1.57 5.17 4.72
C GLU A 275 1.13 3.71 4.87
N VAL A 276 -0.12 3.44 4.50
CA VAL A 276 -0.71 2.10 4.38
C VAL A 276 -1.16 1.89 2.94
N ASN A 277 -0.67 0.82 2.32
CA ASN A 277 -1.09 0.37 1.00
C ASN A 277 -2.12 -0.76 1.15
N THR A 278 -3.33 -0.53 0.66
CA THR A 278 -4.45 -1.49 0.79
C THR A 278 -4.45 -2.55 -0.31
N ILE A 279 -3.75 -2.33 -1.42
CA ILE A 279 -3.61 -3.28 -2.54
C ILE A 279 -2.13 -3.33 -2.96
N PRO A 280 -1.25 -3.94 -2.15
CA PRO A 280 0.16 -4.01 -2.49
C PRO A 280 0.40 -4.86 -3.75
N GLY A 281 1.48 -4.55 -4.49
CA GLY A 281 1.84 -5.27 -5.70
C GLY A 281 2.04 -6.77 -5.48
N MET A 282 1.59 -7.57 -6.45
CA MET A 282 1.57 -9.04 -6.42
C MET A 282 2.41 -9.66 -7.54
N THR A 283 3.50 -8.99 -7.94
CA THR A 283 4.49 -9.57 -8.84
C THR A 283 5.55 -10.37 -8.07
N LYS A 284 6.30 -11.25 -8.72
CA LYS A 284 7.41 -12.00 -8.10
C LYS A 284 8.48 -11.10 -7.46
N LYS A 285 8.62 -9.85 -7.92
CA LYS A 285 9.56 -8.85 -7.36
C LYS A 285 8.94 -8.03 -6.23
N SER A 286 7.63 -8.08 -6.02
CA SER A 286 6.91 -7.26 -5.05
C SER A 286 7.24 -7.64 -3.61
N LEU A 287 7.17 -6.65 -2.71
CA LEU A 287 7.59 -6.79 -1.31
C LEU A 287 6.65 -7.71 -0.52
N PHE A 288 5.34 -7.66 -0.83
CA PHE A 288 4.36 -8.50 -0.14
C PHE A 288 4.63 -10.01 -0.37
N PRO A 289 4.76 -10.52 -1.61
CA PRO A 289 5.17 -11.90 -1.85
C PRO A 289 6.54 -12.27 -1.28
N LYS A 290 7.50 -11.33 -1.24
CA LYS A 290 8.81 -11.59 -0.60
C LYS A 290 8.68 -11.81 0.90
N ALA A 291 7.88 -11.00 1.60
CA ALA A 291 7.62 -11.16 3.02
C ALA A 291 6.89 -12.49 3.31
N ALA A 292 5.90 -12.85 2.48
CA ALA A 292 5.19 -14.12 2.58
C ALA A 292 6.13 -15.31 2.43
N LYS A 293 7.00 -15.30 1.43
CA LYS A 293 8.00 -16.35 1.21
C LYS A 293 8.98 -16.50 2.37
N ALA A 294 9.42 -15.37 2.95
CA ALA A 294 10.27 -15.40 4.15
C ALA A 294 9.56 -16.00 5.38
N ALA A 295 8.22 -15.96 5.40
CA ALA A 295 7.37 -16.62 6.40
C ALA A 295 7.04 -18.08 6.05
N GLY A 296 7.54 -18.62 4.93
CA GLY A 296 7.27 -19.98 4.47
C GLY A 296 5.97 -20.13 3.68
N ILE A 297 5.36 -19.03 3.22
CA ILE A 297 4.13 -19.03 2.41
C ILE A 297 4.54 -18.80 0.94
N GLU A 298 4.36 -19.81 0.11
CA GLU A 298 4.61 -19.70 -1.33
C GLU A 298 3.52 -18.84 -2.02
N PHE A 299 3.79 -18.40 -3.24
CA PHE A 299 2.94 -17.38 -3.90
C PHE A 299 1.51 -17.87 -4.15
N GLU A 300 1.36 -19.11 -4.58
CA GLU A 300 0.05 -19.74 -4.81
C GLU A 300 -0.76 -19.80 -3.51
N GLU A 301 -0.14 -20.22 -2.42
CA GLU A 301 -0.75 -20.26 -1.09
C GLU A 301 -1.12 -18.86 -0.60
N LEU A 302 -0.27 -17.86 -0.85
CA LEU A 302 -0.55 -16.47 -0.51
C LEU A 302 -1.82 -15.96 -1.20
N VAL A 303 -1.96 -16.20 -2.51
CA VAL A 303 -3.12 -15.81 -3.30
C VAL A 303 -4.39 -16.48 -2.76
N LEU A 304 -4.33 -17.78 -2.47
CA LEU A 304 -5.43 -18.54 -1.90
C LEU A 304 -5.84 -18.04 -0.51
N ARG A 305 -4.87 -17.72 0.37
CA ARG A 305 -5.17 -17.17 1.70
C ARG A 305 -5.83 -15.80 1.65
N ILE A 306 -5.42 -14.94 0.69
CA ILE A 306 -6.07 -13.64 0.47
C ILE A 306 -7.52 -13.84 0.02
N LEU A 307 -7.77 -14.79 -0.88
CA LEU A 307 -9.09 -15.11 -1.40
C LEU A 307 -9.99 -15.74 -0.33
N ASP A 308 -9.48 -16.72 0.43
CA ASP A 308 -10.19 -17.39 1.52
C ASP A 308 -10.55 -16.43 2.68
N GLY A 309 -9.77 -15.37 2.84
CA GLY A 309 -10.02 -14.31 3.81
C GLY A 309 -11.19 -13.38 3.48
N VAL A 310 -11.82 -13.52 2.31
CA VAL A 310 -13.01 -12.73 1.94
C VAL A 310 -14.20 -13.22 2.75
N LYS A 311 -14.69 -12.37 3.65
CA LYS A 311 -15.83 -12.69 4.53
C LYS A 311 -17.08 -12.99 3.68
N GLN A 312 -17.83 -13.98 4.11
CA GLN A 312 -19.15 -14.35 3.53
C GLN A 312 -20.19 -13.28 3.76
#